data_98e0c2214af2e52c2108ca1b83be33ba
#
_entry.id   98e0c2214af2e52c2108ca1b83be33ba
#
_cell.length_a   1.000
_cell.length_b   1.000
_cell.length_c   1.000
_cell.angle_alpha   90.00
_cell.angle_beta   90.00
_cell.angle_gamma   90.00
#
_symmetry.space_group_name_H-M   'P 1'
#
loop_
_entity.id
_entity.type
_entity.pdbx_description
1 polymer ?
#
loop_
_entity_poly.entity_id
_entity_poly.type
_entity_poly.pdbx_seq_one_letter_code
_entity_poly.pdbx_strand_id
1 'polypeptide(L)'
;MSKEITLDDLKALVGKPLGTSDWFTIDQKRIDAFADITEDWQFIHVDPAAAAKTPFGTTIAHGFLTLSMLSAMVYEMPVVEGMVMGVNYGFDKVRFLSPVPAGARIRAHFTVNSVDDSRPGEVTTIMDVSVEIEGQEKPALIAEWIGRRYFGETT
;
A
#
# COMPACT_ATOMS: atom_id res chain seq x y z
N MET A 1 -5.54 -5.74 -17.40
CA MET A 1 -5.10 -4.39 -17.82
C MET A 1 -5.71 -3.38 -16.87
N SER A 2 -4.89 -2.53 -16.27
CA SER A 2 -5.40 -1.42 -15.48
C SER A 2 -6.18 -0.45 -16.40
N LYS A 3 -7.31 0.03 -15.92
CA LYS A 3 -8.13 1.01 -16.63
C LYS A 3 -7.36 2.33 -16.73
N GLU A 4 -7.34 2.94 -17.90
CA GLU A 4 -6.84 4.32 -18.05
C GLU A 4 -7.95 5.33 -17.73
N ILE A 5 -7.57 6.42 -17.08
CA ILE A 5 -8.45 7.57 -16.76
C ILE A 5 -7.72 8.86 -17.08
N THR A 6 -8.47 9.91 -17.36
CA THR A 6 -7.89 11.24 -17.57
C THR A 6 -7.50 11.88 -16.22
N LEU A 7 -6.68 12.93 -16.27
CA LEU A 7 -6.39 13.73 -15.08
C LEU A 7 -7.66 14.39 -14.50
N ASP A 8 -8.57 14.80 -15.36
CA ASP A 8 -9.86 15.39 -14.92
C ASP A 8 -10.73 14.34 -14.22
N ASP A 9 -10.74 13.09 -14.71
CA ASP A 9 -11.41 11.99 -14.01
C ASP A 9 -10.81 11.77 -12.61
N LEU A 10 -9.49 11.79 -12.49
CA LEU A 10 -8.82 11.66 -11.20
C LEU A 10 -9.21 12.80 -10.24
N LYS A 11 -9.23 14.05 -10.73
CA LYS A 11 -9.67 15.20 -9.95
C LYS A 11 -11.13 15.08 -9.51
N ALA A 12 -11.99 14.55 -10.36
CA ALA A 12 -13.40 14.33 -10.03
C ALA A 12 -13.61 13.26 -8.95
N LEU A 13 -12.60 12.41 -8.71
CA LEU A 13 -12.61 11.39 -7.67
C LEU A 13 -12.16 11.90 -6.29
N VAL A 14 -11.76 13.17 -6.14
CA VAL A 14 -11.39 13.71 -4.82
C VAL A 14 -12.52 13.48 -3.82
N GLY A 15 -12.20 12.86 -2.69
CA GLY A 15 -13.15 12.43 -1.66
C GLY A 15 -13.89 11.11 -1.96
N LYS A 16 -13.56 10.45 -3.06
CA LYS A 16 -14.23 9.22 -3.51
C LYS A 16 -13.24 8.06 -3.65
N PRO A 17 -13.73 6.80 -3.56
CA PRO A 17 -12.90 5.63 -3.79
C PRO A 17 -12.28 5.62 -5.21
N LEU A 18 -10.98 5.37 -5.28
CA LEU A 18 -10.28 5.09 -6.52
C LEU A 18 -10.43 3.61 -6.89
N GLY A 19 -10.33 2.73 -5.91
CA GLY A 19 -10.48 1.30 -6.08
C GLY A 19 -9.97 0.49 -4.90
N THR A 20 -10.11 -0.82 -5.04
CA THR A 20 -9.63 -1.82 -4.08
C THR A 20 -8.79 -2.84 -4.83
N SER A 21 -7.65 -3.21 -4.29
CA SER A 21 -6.78 -4.23 -4.88
C SER A 21 -7.36 -5.64 -4.71
N ASP A 22 -6.81 -6.60 -5.44
CA ASP A 22 -6.98 -8.02 -5.16
C ASP A 22 -6.35 -8.39 -3.81
N TRP A 23 -6.61 -9.62 -3.35
CA TRP A 23 -6.02 -10.17 -2.15
C TRP A 23 -4.58 -10.63 -2.39
N PHE A 24 -3.68 -10.26 -1.48
CA PHE A 24 -2.29 -10.71 -1.45
C PHE A 24 -2.06 -11.60 -0.24
N THR A 25 -1.53 -12.79 -0.44
CA THR A 25 -1.16 -13.69 0.65
C THR A 25 0.19 -13.28 1.24
N ILE A 26 0.23 -13.08 2.54
CA ILE A 26 1.45 -12.78 3.29
C ILE A 26 1.90 -14.06 3.99
N ASP A 27 2.54 -14.94 3.24
CA ASP A 27 3.04 -16.20 3.77
C ASP A 27 4.40 -16.02 4.49
N GLN A 28 4.82 -17.06 5.20
CA GLN A 28 6.10 -17.04 5.93
C GLN A 28 7.30 -16.83 4.99
N LYS A 29 7.25 -17.37 3.79
CA LYS A 29 8.31 -17.20 2.78
C LYS A 29 8.51 -15.73 2.42
N ARG A 30 7.42 -14.98 2.23
CA ARG A 30 7.46 -13.54 1.95
C ARG A 30 8.00 -12.76 3.14
N ILE A 31 7.62 -13.13 4.35
CA ILE A 31 8.12 -12.51 5.58
C ILE A 31 9.61 -12.77 5.74
N ASP A 32 10.07 -14.00 5.56
CA ASP A 32 11.49 -14.36 5.66
C ASP A 32 12.33 -13.61 4.61
N ALA A 33 11.83 -13.49 3.37
CA ALA A 33 12.52 -12.73 2.32
C ALA A 33 12.64 -11.25 2.68
N PHE A 34 11.60 -10.66 3.25
CA PHE A 34 11.65 -9.27 3.71
C PHE A 34 12.61 -9.08 4.89
N ALA A 35 12.63 -10.03 5.82
CA ALA A 35 13.58 -10.03 6.93
C ALA A 35 15.03 -10.04 6.43
N ASP A 36 15.32 -10.87 5.42
CA ASP A 36 16.66 -10.97 4.83
C ASP A 36 17.08 -9.68 4.12
N ILE A 37 16.17 -9.08 3.36
CA ILE A 37 16.43 -7.84 2.61
C ILE A 37 16.68 -6.65 3.54
N THR A 38 15.93 -6.56 4.63
CA THR A 38 15.97 -5.44 5.58
C THR A 38 16.88 -5.69 6.78
N GLU A 39 17.36 -6.92 6.94
CA GLU A 39 18.13 -7.37 8.11
C GLU A 39 17.37 -7.22 9.44
N ASP A 40 16.04 -7.31 9.38
CA ASP A 40 15.15 -7.34 10.55
C ASP A 40 14.68 -8.78 10.80
N TRP A 41 15.49 -9.52 11.54
CA TRP A 41 15.22 -10.91 11.92
C TRP A 41 14.64 -11.05 13.33
N GLN A 42 13.88 -10.07 13.80
CA GLN A 42 13.22 -10.20 15.09
C GLN A 42 12.39 -11.47 15.14
N PHE A 43 12.49 -12.22 16.25
CA PHE A 43 11.91 -13.56 16.37
C PHE A 43 10.40 -13.61 16.08
N ILE A 44 9.67 -12.52 16.36
CA ILE A 44 8.21 -12.47 16.10
C ILE A 44 7.86 -12.60 14.61
N HIS A 45 8.84 -12.39 13.72
CA HIS A 45 8.66 -12.53 12.28
C HIS A 45 9.18 -13.86 11.72
N VAL A 46 10.26 -14.37 12.27
CA VAL A 46 11.03 -15.46 11.63
C VAL A 46 11.10 -16.75 12.43
N ASP A 47 10.69 -16.77 13.69
CA ASP A 47 10.70 -17.95 14.55
C ASP A 47 9.30 -18.35 14.99
N PRO A 48 8.64 -19.29 14.27
CA PRO A 48 7.28 -19.70 14.58
C PRO A 48 7.12 -20.29 16.00
N ALA A 49 8.11 -21.03 16.49
CA ALA A 49 8.07 -21.65 17.80
C ALA A 49 8.14 -20.61 18.94
N ALA A 50 9.01 -19.62 18.79
CA ALA A 50 9.12 -18.53 19.76
C ALA A 50 7.91 -17.59 19.66
N ALA A 51 7.45 -17.27 18.45
CA ALA A 51 6.31 -16.38 18.23
C ALA A 51 4.99 -16.98 18.76
N ALA A 52 4.83 -18.32 18.72
CA ALA A 52 3.66 -19.01 19.28
C ALA A 52 3.47 -18.76 20.78
N LYS A 53 4.54 -18.41 21.49
CA LYS A 53 4.51 -18.12 22.94
C LYS A 53 4.18 -16.66 23.23
N THR A 54 4.06 -15.82 22.22
CA THR A 54 3.66 -14.41 22.36
C THR A 54 2.15 -14.27 22.32
N PRO A 55 1.59 -13.11 22.70
CA PRO A 55 0.16 -12.83 22.53
C PRO A 55 -0.33 -12.94 21.08
N PHE A 56 0.56 -12.88 20.08
CA PHE A 56 0.21 -13.05 18.67
C PHE A 56 -0.13 -14.51 18.31
N GLY A 57 0.40 -15.50 19.05
CA GLY A 57 0.16 -16.93 18.84
C GLY A 57 0.78 -17.52 17.57
N THR A 58 1.36 -16.70 16.71
CA THR A 58 2.03 -17.06 15.45
C THR A 58 3.02 -15.98 15.07
N THR A 59 3.83 -16.23 14.04
CA THR A 59 4.62 -15.16 13.42
C THR A 59 3.72 -14.14 12.74
N ILE A 60 4.18 -12.90 12.70
CA ILE A 60 3.48 -11.78 12.08
C ILE A 60 4.38 -11.10 11.06
N ALA A 61 3.77 -10.50 10.05
CA ALA A 61 4.48 -9.68 9.09
C ALA A 61 5.06 -8.43 9.75
N HIS A 62 6.22 -7.98 9.25
CA HIS A 62 6.72 -6.65 9.57
C HIS A 62 5.68 -5.60 9.15
N GLY A 63 5.46 -4.59 9.98
CA GLY A 63 4.63 -3.46 9.56
C GLY A 63 5.14 -2.83 8.26
N PHE A 64 6.45 -2.72 8.12
CA PHE A 64 7.10 -2.20 6.90
C PHE A 64 6.91 -3.10 5.68
N LEU A 65 6.76 -4.41 5.85
CA LEU A 65 6.38 -5.29 4.74
C LEU A 65 4.97 -4.95 4.26
N THR A 66 4.01 -4.86 5.16
CA THR A 66 2.63 -4.50 4.83
C THR A 66 2.57 -3.13 4.14
N LEU A 67 3.32 -2.15 4.65
CA LEU A 67 3.42 -0.83 4.02
C LEU A 67 4.02 -0.90 2.61
N SER A 68 5.08 -1.68 2.44
CA SER A 68 5.76 -1.85 1.13
C SER A 68 4.87 -2.54 0.10
N MET A 69 3.94 -3.39 0.53
CA MET A 69 2.98 -4.06 -0.35
C MET A 69 2.02 -3.09 -1.05
N LEU A 70 1.87 -1.88 -0.55
CA LEU A 70 1.09 -0.83 -1.23
C LEU A 70 1.60 -0.58 -2.66
N SER A 71 2.90 -0.77 -2.91
CA SER A 71 3.47 -0.64 -4.25
C SER A 71 2.89 -1.65 -5.23
N ALA A 72 2.71 -2.91 -4.81
CA ALA A 72 2.06 -3.93 -5.65
C ALA A 72 0.56 -3.64 -5.82
N MET A 73 -0.10 -3.25 -4.75
CA MET A 73 -1.55 -3.03 -4.72
C MET A 73 -1.99 -1.84 -5.58
N VAL A 74 -1.18 -0.76 -5.61
CA VAL A 74 -1.51 0.43 -6.40
C VAL A 74 -1.41 0.20 -7.91
N TYR A 75 -0.62 -0.79 -8.36
CA TYR A 75 -0.55 -1.14 -9.78
C TYR A 75 -1.86 -1.69 -10.34
N GLU A 76 -2.78 -2.10 -9.49
CA GLU A 76 -4.12 -2.56 -9.90
C GLU A 76 -5.12 -1.41 -10.03
N MET A 77 -4.74 -0.20 -9.59
CA MET A 77 -5.58 0.98 -9.69
C MET A 77 -5.53 1.59 -11.10
N PRO A 78 -6.53 2.40 -11.47
CA PRO A 78 -6.49 3.12 -12.74
C PRO A 78 -5.22 3.94 -12.91
N VAL A 79 -4.68 3.91 -14.13
CA VAL A 79 -3.50 4.70 -14.52
C VAL A 79 -3.96 5.99 -15.19
N VAL A 80 -3.32 7.11 -14.86
CA VAL A 80 -3.62 8.38 -15.50
C VAL A 80 -2.97 8.43 -16.89
N GLU A 81 -3.74 8.75 -17.92
CA GLU A 81 -3.26 8.88 -19.30
C GLU A 81 -2.06 9.81 -19.40
N GLY A 82 -1.06 9.43 -20.17
CA GLY A 82 0.15 10.22 -20.38
C GLY A 82 1.17 10.21 -19.23
N MET A 83 0.87 9.49 -18.14
CA MET A 83 1.84 9.31 -17.07
C MET A 83 3.01 8.45 -17.53
N VAL A 84 4.22 8.97 -17.39
CA VAL A 84 5.46 8.27 -17.75
C VAL A 84 6.17 7.67 -16.54
N MET A 85 5.95 8.22 -15.35
CA MET A 85 6.60 7.77 -14.12
C MET A 85 5.79 8.16 -12.88
N GLY A 86 5.73 7.25 -11.91
CA GLY A 86 5.22 7.53 -10.58
C GLY A 86 6.32 7.32 -9.54
N VAL A 87 6.42 8.22 -8.57
CA VAL A 87 7.43 8.18 -7.51
C VAL A 87 6.76 8.30 -6.15
N ASN A 88 7.18 7.47 -5.21
CA ASN A 88 6.80 7.63 -3.80
C ASN A 88 7.48 8.88 -3.25
N TYR A 89 6.70 9.82 -2.77
CA TYR A 89 7.22 11.04 -2.17
C TYR A 89 7.29 10.93 -0.64
N GLY A 90 6.25 10.35 -0.02
CA GLY A 90 6.21 10.18 1.42
C GLY A 90 4.81 9.87 1.93
N PHE A 91 4.66 10.02 3.22
CA PHE A 91 3.41 9.85 3.95
C PHE A 91 3.24 10.99 4.94
N ASP A 92 2.04 11.55 5.03
CA ASP A 92 1.71 12.49 6.11
C ASP A 92 1.30 11.74 7.39
N LYS A 93 0.80 10.51 7.23
CA LYS A 93 0.38 9.67 8.34
C LYS A 93 0.55 8.21 7.98
N VAL A 94 1.08 7.42 8.92
CA VAL A 94 1.06 5.96 8.90
C VAL A 94 0.77 5.48 10.32
N ARG A 95 -0.17 4.54 10.46
CA ARG A 95 -0.45 3.85 11.71
C ARG A 95 -0.64 2.35 11.44
N PHE A 96 0.12 1.55 12.15
CA PHE A 96 -0.03 0.10 12.17
C PHE A 96 -1.02 -0.27 13.27
N LEU A 97 -2.21 -0.74 12.90
CA LEU A 97 -3.34 -0.90 13.81
C LEU A 97 -3.54 -2.34 14.27
N SER A 98 -3.25 -3.30 13.40
CA SER A 98 -3.38 -4.73 13.70
C SER A 98 -2.25 -5.52 13.08
N PRO A 99 -1.70 -6.54 13.78
CA PRO A 99 -0.70 -7.42 13.20
C PRO A 99 -1.31 -8.27 12.09
N VAL A 100 -0.51 -8.52 11.05
CA VAL A 100 -0.86 -9.44 9.96
C VAL A 100 -0.24 -10.80 10.27
N PRO A 101 -1.02 -11.81 10.65
CA PRO A 101 -0.50 -13.15 10.89
C PRO A 101 0.10 -13.77 9.62
N ALA A 102 1.15 -14.55 9.75
CA ALA A 102 1.70 -15.31 8.63
C ALA A 102 0.59 -16.20 8.01
N GLY A 103 0.46 -16.15 6.68
CA GLY A 103 -0.57 -16.85 5.93
C GLY A 103 -1.86 -16.05 5.71
N ALA A 104 -2.03 -14.92 6.37
CA ALA A 104 -3.20 -14.06 6.14
C ALA A 104 -3.17 -13.42 4.75
N ARG A 105 -4.36 -13.06 4.24
CA ARG A 105 -4.50 -12.27 3.02
C ARG A 105 -4.84 -10.83 3.36
N ILE A 106 -4.24 -9.90 2.64
CA ILE A 106 -4.47 -8.46 2.78
C ILE A 106 -4.80 -7.84 1.43
N ARG A 107 -5.54 -6.73 1.45
CA ARG A 107 -5.80 -5.88 0.27
C ARG A 107 -5.90 -4.43 0.68
N ALA A 108 -5.66 -3.52 -0.26
CA ALA A 108 -5.74 -2.10 0.00
C ALA A 108 -6.97 -1.47 -0.61
N HIS A 109 -7.57 -0.54 0.13
CA HIS A 109 -8.61 0.37 -0.33
C HIS A 109 -7.98 1.76 -0.51
N PHE A 110 -8.15 2.35 -1.69
CA PHE A 110 -7.61 3.67 -2.03
C PHE A 110 -8.73 4.67 -2.21
N THR A 111 -8.64 5.80 -1.54
CA THR A 111 -9.53 6.96 -1.73
C THR A 111 -8.69 8.17 -2.11
N VAL A 112 -9.13 8.91 -3.11
CA VAL A 112 -8.41 10.13 -3.53
C VAL A 112 -8.67 11.24 -2.50
N ASN A 113 -7.63 11.65 -1.78
CA ASN A 113 -7.73 12.76 -0.83
C ASN A 113 -7.55 14.10 -1.54
N SER A 114 -6.46 14.25 -2.29
CA SER A 114 -6.17 15.48 -3.03
C SER A 114 -5.37 15.24 -4.30
N VAL A 115 -5.51 16.14 -5.25
CA VAL A 115 -4.78 16.16 -6.53
C VAL A 115 -4.29 17.59 -6.75
N ASP A 116 -2.98 17.78 -6.82
CA ASP A 116 -2.34 19.06 -7.09
C ASP A 116 -1.57 18.99 -8.41
N ASP A 117 -2.06 19.69 -9.42
CA ASP A 117 -1.46 19.83 -10.75
C ASP A 117 -0.94 21.23 -11.03
N SER A 118 -0.68 22.01 -9.98
CA SER A 118 -0.20 23.40 -10.11
C SER A 118 1.18 23.54 -10.75
N ARG A 119 1.96 22.44 -10.82
CA ARG A 119 3.27 22.40 -11.46
C ARG A 119 3.19 21.75 -12.84
N PRO A 120 3.70 22.38 -13.91
CA PRO A 120 3.71 21.79 -15.24
C PRO A 120 4.42 20.44 -15.28
N GLY A 121 3.80 19.43 -15.90
CA GLY A 121 4.37 18.08 -16.07
C GLY A 121 4.45 17.23 -14.80
N GLU A 122 3.95 17.71 -13.66
CA GLU A 122 3.97 17.03 -12.37
C GLU A 122 2.61 17.11 -11.68
N VAL A 123 2.15 15.99 -11.16
CA VAL A 123 0.93 15.92 -10.34
C VAL A 123 1.26 15.25 -9.02
N THR A 124 0.99 15.94 -7.92
CA THR A 124 1.10 15.38 -6.57
C THR A 124 -0.28 14.92 -6.11
N THR A 125 -0.37 13.68 -5.67
CA THR A 125 -1.61 13.12 -5.13
C THR A 125 -1.41 12.69 -3.68
N ILE A 126 -2.44 12.87 -2.86
CA ILE A 126 -2.55 12.23 -1.56
C ILE A 126 -3.68 11.20 -1.66
N MET A 127 -3.36 9.96 -1.33
CA MET A 127 -4.33 8.87 -1.25
C MET A 127 -4.52 8.49 0.21
N ASP A 128 -5.76 8.44 0.66
CA ASP A 128 -6.11 7.78 1.91
C ASP A 128 -6.14 6.28 1.65
N VAL A 129 -5.35 5.54 2.41
CA VAL A 129 -5.18 4.09 2.23
C VAL A 129 -5.56 3.37 3.50
N SER A 130 -6.30 2.29 3.35
CA SER A 130 -6.60 1.34 4.40
C SER A 130 -6.26 -0.06 3.91
N VAL A 131 -5.46 -0.82 4.67
CA VAL A 131 -5.14 -2.21 4.34
C VAL A 131 -5.98 -3.14 5.20
N GLU A 132 -6.86 -3.87 4.55
CA GLU A 132 -7.77 -4.85 5.15
C GLU A 132 -7.06 -6.19 5.31
N ILE A 133 -7.30 -6.84 6.46
CA ILE A 133 -6.95 -8.26 6.69
C ILE A 133 -8.22 -9.08 6.52
N GLU A 134 -8.17 -10.11 5.67
CA GLU A 134 -9.32 -10.98 5.43
C GLU A 134 -9.89 -11.56 6.74
N GLY A 135 -11.21 -11.41 6.93
CA GLY A 135 -11.92 -11.89 8.10
C GLY A 135 -11.76 -11.04 9.35
N GLN A 136 -11.10 -9.89 9.29
CA GLN A 136 -10.94 -8.97 10.42
C GLN A 136 -11.58 -7.62 10.12
N GLU A 137 -12.24 -7.03 11.12
CA GLU A 137 -12.86 -5.70 10.97
C GLU A 137 -11.81 -4.58 11.04
N LYS A 138 -10.83 -4.73 11.96
CA LYS A 138 -9.80 -3.73 12.15
C LYS A 138 -8.72 -3.85 11.07
N PRO A 139 -8.39 -2.76 10.34
CA PRO A 139 -7.38 -2.81 9.30
C PRO A 139 -5.98 -3.04 9.88
N ALA A 140 -5.08 -3.59 9.06
CA ALA A 140 -3.67 -3.74 9.39
C ALA A 140 -2.98 -2.38 9.54
N LEU A 141 -3.22 -1.48 8.59
CA LEU A 141 -2.70 -0.11 8.61
C LEU A 141 -3.66 0.86 7.94
N ILE A 142 -3.49 2.13 8.31
CA ILE A 142 -4.03 3.29 7.59
C ILE A 142 -2.88 4.23 7.26
N ALA A 143 -2.96 4.91 6.15
CA ALA A 143 -1.94 5.85 5.70
C ALA A 143 -2.52 6.97 4.84
N GLU A 144 -1.87 8.13 4.88
CA GLU A 144 -2.04 9.21 3.91
C GLU A 144 -0.78 9.21 3.02
N TRP A 145 -0.91 8.66 1.83
CA TRP A 145 0.22 8.38 0.94
C TRP A 145 0.36 9.44 -0.13
N ILE A 146 1.53 10.08 -0.16
CA ILE A 146 1.86 11.14 -1.10
C ILE A 146 2.66 10.54 -2.26
N GLY A 147 2.10 10.62 -3.46
CA GLY A 147 2.76 10.19 -4.69
C GLY A 147 2.94 11.36 -5.64
N ARG A 148 4.02 11.33 -6.42
CA ARG A 148 4.22 12.25 -7.54
C ARG A 148 4.17 11.50 -8.85
N ARG A 149 3.41 12.04 -9.80
CA ARG A 149 3.27 11.51 -11.15
C ARG A 149 3.84 12.50 -12.13
N TYR A 150 4.70 12.01 -13.00
CA TYR A 150 5.34 12.80 -14.04
C TYR A 150 4.75 12.43 -15.39
N PHE A 151 4.49 13.45 -16.19
CA PHE A 151 3.90 13.35 -17.51
C PHE A 151 4.94 13.72 -18.55
N GLY A 152 4.97 13.00 -19.68
CA GLY A 152 5.82 13.34 -20.81
C GLY A 152 5.39 14.67 -21.46
N GLU A 153 6.34 15.33 -22.13
CA GLU A 153 6.01 16.50 -22.95
C GLU A 153 4.98 16.09 -24.01
N THR A 154 3.86 16.78 -24.04
CA THR A 154 2.94 16.72 -25.18
C THR A 154 3.64 17.39 -26.34
N THR A 155 4.20 16.62 -27.28
CA THR A 155 4.73 17.12 -28.55
C THR A 155 3.61 17.64 -29.44
#